data_85c992abd3ddd8fc199db2a711c5191a
#
_entry.id   85c992abd3ddd8fc199db2a711c5191a
#
_cell.length_a   1.000
_cell.length_b   1.000
_cell.length_c   1.000
_cell.angle_alpha   90.00
_cell.angle_beta   90.00
_cell.angle_gamma   90.00
#
_symmetry.space_group_name_H-M   'P 1'
#
loop_
_entity.id
_entity.type
_entity.pdbx_description
1 polymer ?
#
loop_
_entity_poly.entity_id
_entity_poly.type
_entity_poly.pdbx_seq_one_letter_code
_entity_poly.pdbx_strand_id
1 'polypeptide(L)'
;MQKSKTSILTGERITVKHLVDAELITFGERLIRQCLALAITIAENINPAEWYTLLPQPTEQTENNMAVTENQIKIALSKVYDTNTGRDLMASKSAKNIQVRGGDVSLDVELGYPASSQVEVIRANVIEAILGLEGVAAVNVNVISKIVAHTVQRGIKLRPNVKNIIAVASGKGGVGKSTTAVNLALALHAEGARVGILDADIYGPSLPMMMGIEGRPESLDGTTMEPLENYGVQVSSIGFMIDPAEPMVWRGPMVTQALVQLLEQTNWRELDYLIIDMPPGTGDVQLTLSQKVPVTGAIIVTTPQDIALLDARKGLKMFEKVGIPILGIVENMSLHICSNCGHEESIFGQGGGAKMCAEYGVELLAALPLNMSIREQADSGKPTVVADPHGPISAIYKDIARKVAIKVAEKAKDMSGKFPNITIQNT
;
A
#
# COMPACT_ATOMS: atom_id res chain seq x y z
N MET A 1 -40.60 5.41 -37.59
CA MET A 1 -39.27 4.75 -37.54
C MET A 1 -38.41 5.33 -38.64
N GLN A 2 -37.59 6.26 -38.37
CA GLN A 2 -36.44 6.61 -39.24
C GLN A 2 -35.36 7.23 -38.40
N LYS A 3 -34.22 6.56 -38.27
CA LYS A 3 -33.02 7.02 -37.62
C LYS A 3 -32.37 8.11 -38.50
N SER A 4 -32.22 9.32 -38.00
CA SER A 4 -31.28 10.24 -38.57
C SER A 4 -30.07 10.36 -37.61
N LYS A 5 -28.98 9.81 -38.02
CA LYS A 5 -27.64 10.08 -37.47
C LYS A 5 -27.23 11.46 -38.02
N THR A 6 -26.99 12.40 -37.15
CA THR A 6 -26.37 13.68 -37.56
C THR A 6 -24.97 13.72 -36.94
N SER A 7 -23.99 13.66 -37.80
CA SER A 7 -22.57 13.82 -37.48
C SER A 7 -22.23 15.31 -37.40
N ILE A 8 -21.67 15.74 -36.29
CA ILE A 8 -21.32 17.16 -36.00
C ILE A 8 -20.02 17.59 -36.71
N LEU A 9 -19.47 16.77 -37.61
CA LEU A 9 -18.15 17.02 -38.21
C LEU A 9 -18.12 17.32 -39.70
N THR A 10 -19.25 17.64 -40.34
CA THR A 10 -19.32 17.82 -41.81
C THR A 10 -19.74 19.18 -42.29
N GLY A 11 -19.65 20.25 -41.51
CA GLY A 11 -19.85 21.59 -42.02
C GLY A 11 -21.27 21.90 -42.53
N GLU A 12 -22.27 21.11 -42.25
CA GLU A 12 -23.66 21.32 -42.66
C GLU A 12 -24.35 22.32 -41.74
N ARG A 13 -25.10 23.22 -42.38
CA ARG A 13 -25.88 24.29 -41.70
C ARG A 13 -26.89 23.68 -40.74
N ILE A 14 -26.69 23.87 -39.46
CA ILE A 14 -27.68 23.53 -38.41
C ILE A 14 -28.84 24.53 -38.58
N THR A 15 -29.99 24.07 -38.99
CA THR A 15 -31.18 24.93 -39.03
C THR A 15 -31.80 25.04 -37.64
N VAL A 16 -32.27 26.26 -37.32
CA VAL A 16 -32.87 26.62 -36.01
C VAL A 16 -34.01 25.64 -35.60
N LYS A 17 -34.61 24.97 -36.56
CA LYS A 17 -35.69 23.99 -36.33
C LYS A 17 -35.23 22.76 -35.54
N HIS A 18 -33.97 22.34 -35.66
CA HIS A 18 -33.44 21.17 -34.94
C HIS A 18 -33.08 21.45 -33.47
N LEU A 19 -32.97 22.71 -33.10
CA LEU A 19 -32.75 23.15 -31.71
C LEU A 19 -34.07 23.29 -30.93
N VAL A 20 -35.21 23.31 -31.63
CA VAL A 20 -36.53 23.50 -30.99
C VAL A 20 -37.16 22.19 -30.55
N ASP A 21 -36.77 21.06 -31.17
CA ASP A 21 -37.36 19.74 -30.91
C ASP A 21 -36.62 18.93 -29.79
N ALA A 22 -35.61 19.51 -29.13
CA ALA A 22 -34.99 18.93 -27.96
C ALA A 22 -35.63 19.48 -26.67
N GLU A 23 -36.42 18.68 -26.04
CA GLU A 23 -37.11 18.98 -24.75
C GLU A 23 -36.11 19.12 -23.58
N LEU A 24 -35.43 20.28 -23.50
CA LEU A 24 -34.64 20.67 -22.31
C LEU A 24 -34.69 22.17 -22.13
N ILE A 25 -35.72 22.68 -21.45
CA ILE A 25 -35.88 24.15 -21.33
C ILE A 25 -36.00 24.59 -19.88
N THR A 26 -34.97 25.31 -19.42
CA THR A 26 -35.01 26.13 -18.22
C THR A 26 -35.01 27.62 -18.59
N PHE A 27 -35.36 28.51 -17.64
CA PHE A 27 -35.55 29.95 -17.83
C PHE A 27 -34.41 30.67 -18.61
N GLY A 28 -33.18 30.15 -18.56
CA GLY A 28 -32.03 30.71 -19.29
C GLY A 28 -32.12 30.57 -20.82
N GLU A 29 -32.82 29.60 -21.35
CA GLU A 29 -32.91 29.34 -22.80
C GLU A 29 -33.79 30.37 -23.54
N ARG A 30 -34.75 30.99 -22.87
CA ARG A 30 -35.59 32.02 -23.44
C ARG A 30 -34.74 33.27 -23.81
N LEU A 31 -33.77 33.59 -22.96
CA LEU A 31 -32.85 34.71 -23.18
C LEU A 31 -31.88 34.41 -24.33
N ILE A 32 -31.37 33.18 -24.41
CA ILE A 32 -30.48 32.74 -25.49
C ILE A 32 -31.21 32.77 -26.85
N ARG A 33 -32.47 32.35 -26.91
CA ARG A 33 -33.30 32.43 -28.15
C ARG A 33 -33.51 33.87 -28.62
N GLN A 34 -33.77 34.78 -27.71
CA GLN A 34 -33.92 36.19 -28.05
C GLN A 34 -32.62 36.81 -28.57
N CYS A 35 -31.49 36.48 -27.95
CA CYS A 35 -30.19 36.94 -28.40
C CYS A 35 -29.78 36.32 -29.75
N LEU A 36 -30.07 35.03 -29.99
CA LEU A 36 -29.80 34.39 -31.28
C LEU A 36 -30.69 34.98 -32.41
N ALA A 37 -31.98 35.21 -32.16
CA ALA A 37 -32.91 35.80 -33.12
C ALA A 37 -32.45 37.23 -33.48
N LEU A 38 -32.03 38.01 -32.49
CA LEU A 38 -31.49 39.34 -32.70
C LEU A 38 -30.19 39.32 -33.52
N ALA A 39 -29.28 38.40 -33.21
CA ALA A 39 -28.03 38.22 -33.92
C ALA A 39 -28.24 37.82 -35.41
N ILE A 40 -29.22 36.95 -35.68
CA ILE A 40 -29.57 36.55 -37.05
C ILE A 40 -30.17 37.74 -37.82
N THR A 41 -31.07 38.49 -37.20
CA THR A 41 -31.68 39.68 -37.86
C THR A 41 -30.64 40.77 -38.17
N ILE A 42 -29.66 40.94 -37.30
CA ILE A 42 -28.53 41.85 -37.49
C ILE A 42 -27.63 41.35 -38.63
N ALA A 43 -27.34 40.04 -38.67
CA ALA A 43 -26.51 39.43 -39.69
C ALA A 43 -27.11 39.47 -41.12
N GLU A 44 -28.43 39.46 -41.24
CA GLU A 44 -29.12 39.53 -42.54
C GLU A 44 -29.23 40.96 -43.10
N ASN A 45 -29.03 41.98 -42.27
CA ASN A 45 -29.28 43.42 -42.67
C ASN A 45 -27.97 44.22 -42.73
N ILE A 46 -26.81 43.70 -42.45
CA ILE A 46 -25.53 44.45 -42.51
C ILE A 46 -24.71 44.02 -43.73
N ASN A 47 -24.21 44.99 -44.44
CA ASN A 47 -23.30 44.77 -45.59
C ASN A 47 -22.04 44.05 -45.11
N PRO A 48 -21.60 42.97 -45.81
CA PRO A 48 -20.38 42.21 -45.43
C PRO A 48 -19.13 43.08 -45.23
N ALA A 49 -19.03 44.22 -45.86
CA ALA A 49 -17.89 45.15 -45.70
C ALA A 49 -17.91 45.92 -44.37
N GLU A 50 -19.06 46.05 -43.69
CA GLU A 50 -19.21 46.75 -42.43
C GLU A 50 -18.95 45.83 -41.20
N TRP A 51 -18.92 44.53 -41.40
CA TRP A 51 -18.61 43.58 -40.34
C TRP A 51 -17.23 43.80 -39.71
N TYR A 52 -16.25 44.19 -40.52
CA TYR A 52 -14.89 44.42 -40.03
C TYR A 52 -14.74 45.64 -39.13
N THR A 53 -15.67 46.58 -39.19
CA THR A 53 -15.66 47.77 -38.34
C THR A 53 -16.45 47.62 -37.05
N LEU A 54 -17.37 46.62 -36.99
CA LEU A 54 -18.15 46.28 -35.81
C LEU A 54 -17.54 45.23 -34.93
N LEU A 55 -16.56 44.48 -35.44
CA LEU A 55 -15.76 43.59 -34.60
C LEU A 55 -14.92 44.48 -33.69
N PRO A 56 -14.93 44.27 -32.39
CA PRO A 56 -13.96 44.91 -31.52
C PRO A 56 -12.59 44.62 -32.09
N GLN A 57 -11.85 45.69 -32.46
CA GLN A 57 -10.45 45.56 -32.84
C GLN A 57 -9.79 44.79 -31.71
N PRO A 58 -8.91 43.79 -31.98
CA PRO A 58 -8.15 43.16 -30.94
C PRO A 58 -7.44 44.29 -30.18
N THR A 59 -8.00 44.68 -29.05
CA THR A 59 -7.21 45.38 -28.06
C THR A 59 -6.06 44.44 -27.81
N GLU A 60 -4.84 44.91 -27.99
CA GLU A 60 -3.68 44.33 -27.36
C GLU A 60 -3.99 44.29 -25.85
N GLN A 61 -4.83 43.33 -25.45
CA GLN A 61 -4.77 42.86 -24.08
C GLN A 61 -3.34 42.31 -24.02
N THR A 62 -2.45 43.12 -23.45
CA THR A 62 -1.31 42.56 -22.75
C THR A 62 -1.91 41.45 -21.92
N GLU A 63 -1.83 40.21 -22.43
CA GLU A 63 -1.94 39.02 -21.61
C GLU A 63 -0.88 39.22 -20.52
N ASN A 64 -1.31 39.83 -19.44
CA ASN A 64 -0.68 39.67 -18.16
C ASN A 64 -0.93 38.17 -17.80
N ASN A 65 -0.32 37.33 -18.58
CA ASN A 65 -0.21 35.90 -18.33
C ASN A 65 0.62 35.82 -17.06
N MET A 66 -0.05 36.01 -15.91
CA MET A 66 0.61 35.82 -14.62
C MET A 66 1.00 34.38 -14.59
N ALA A 67 2.25 34.13 -15.04
CA ALA A 67 2.82 32.79 -15.03
C ALA A 67 2.65 32.24 -13.60
N VAL A 68 2.01 31.09 -13.49
CA VAL A 68 1.85 30.41 -12.21
C VAL A 68 3.22 30.27 -11.52
N THR A 69 3.27 30.57 -10.25
CA THR A 69 4.51 30.50 -9.47
C THR A 69 4.64 29.20 -8.72
N GLU A 70 5.88 28.76 -8.48
CA GLU A 70 6.14 27.57 -7.66
C GLU A 70 5.49 27.68 -6.27
N ASN A 71 5.39 28.88 -5.70
CA ASN A 71 4.76 29.09 -4.39
C ASN A 71 3.24 28.83 -4.44
N GLN A 72 2.55 29.23 -5.49
CA GLN A 72 1.14 28.91 -5.67
C GLN A 72 0.91 27.40 -5.79
N ILE A 73 1.79 26.68 -6.51
CA ILE A 73 1.76 25.22 -6.58
C ILE A 73 1.94 24.61 -5.19
N LYS A 74 2.91 25.06 -4.40
CA LYS A 74 3.13 24.58 -3.03
C LYS A 74 1.92 24.82 -2.13
N ILE A 75 1.25 25.97 -2.25
CA ILE A 75 0.02 26.27 -1.52
C ILE A 75 -1.13 25.35 -1.95
N ALA A 76 -1.25 25.02 -3.23
CA ALA A 76 -2.25 24.06 -3.71
C ALA A 76 -1.94 22.65 -3.16
N LEU A 77 -0.70 22.21 -3.23
CA LEU A 77 -0.26 20.90 -2.73
C LEU A 77 -0.40 20.74 -1.20
N SER A 78 -0.34 21.83 -0.43
CA SER A 78 -0.61 21.78 1.01
C SER A 78 -2.08 21.51 1.36
N LYS A 79 -2.98 21.54 0.35
CA LYS A 79 -4.39 21.17 0.49
C LYS A 79 -4.69 19.75 -0.01
N VAL A 80 -3.71 19.09 -0.64
CA VAL A 80 -3.83 17.71 -1.12
C VAL A 80 -3.31 16.77 -0.06
N TYR A 81 -4.19 15.97 0.50
CA TYR A 81 -3.87 15.01 1.55
C TYR A 81 -3.69 13.62 0.96
N ASP A 82 -2.62 12.96 1.38
CA ASP A 82 -2.49 11.52 1.20
C ASP A 82 -3.46 10.80 2.16
N THR A 83 -4.47 10.16 1.63
CA THR A 83 -5.54 9.51 2.41
C THR A 83 -5.03 8.36 3.30
N ASN A 84 -3.89 7.77 2.96
CA ASN A 84 -3.30 6.68 3.76
C ASN A 84 -2.54 7.21 4.99
N THR A 85 -1.91 8.39 4.88
CA THR A 85 -1.13 8.99 5.98
C THR A 85 -1.88 10.08 6.72
N GLY A 86 -2.95 10.64 6.16
CA GLY A 86 -3.68 11.79 6.68
C GLY A 86 -2.87 13.09 6.67
N ARG A 87 -1.73 13.12 5.98
CA ARG A 87 -0.84 14.31 5.88
C ARG A 87 -0.90 14.91 4.50
N ASP A 88 -0.77 16.23 4.42
CA ASP A 88 -0.63 16.90 3.14
C ASP A 88 0.76 16.64 2.50
N LEU A 89 0.82 16.79 1.17
CA LEU A 89 2.02 16.44 0.40
C LEU A 89 3.22 17.37 0.67
N MET A 90 2.99 18.57 1.21
CA MET A 90 4.06 19.51 1.57
C MET A 90 4.62 19.21 2.96
N ALA A 91 3.76 19.02 3.98
CA ALA A 91 4.16 18.66 5.33
C ALA A 91 4.87 17.29 5.39
N SER A 92 4.39 16.31 4.61
CA SER A 92 5.05 15.00 4.46
C SER A 92 6.35 15.05 3.67
N LYS A 93 6.64 16.17 2.98
CA LYS A 93 7.76 16.34 2.04
C LYS A 93 7.71 15.31 0.89
N SER A 94 6.52 14.85 0.53
CA SER A 94 6.32 13.93 -0.58
C SER A 94 6.43 14.61 -1.94
N ALA A 95 5.97 15.86 -2.07
CA ALA A 95 6.13 16.63 -3.30
C ALA A 95 7.61 17.04 -3.49
N LYS A 96 8.16 16.67 -4.65
CA LYS A 96 9.57 16.85 -5.02
C LYS A 96 9.67 17.42 -6.44
N ASN A 97 10.83 17.97 -6.77
CA ASN A 97 11.20 18.35 -8.14
C ASN A 97 10.14 19.18 -8.87
N ILE A 98 9.49 20.10 -8.13
CA ILE A 98 8.46 20.97 -8.70
C ILE A 98 9.13 21.91 -9.72
N GLN A 99 8.68 21.84 -10.96
CA GLN A 99 9.14 22.69 -12.06
C GLN A 99 7.94 23.37 -12.72
N VAL A 100 8.08 24.65 -12.99
CA VAL A 100 7.09 25.47 -13.69
C VAL A 100 7.76 26.08 -14.92
N ARG A 101 7.21 25.82 -16.10
CA ARG A 101 7.71 26.35 -17.38
C ARG A 101 6.53 26.95 -18.16
N GLY A 102 6.37 28.27 -18.06
CA GLY A 102 5.17 28.92 -18.56
C GLY A 102 3.93 28.43 -17.81
N GLY A 103 2.97 27.83 -18.51
CA GLY A 103 1.78 27.19 -17.92
C GLY A 103 1.93 25.71 -17.62
N ASP A 104 3.07 25.07 -17.95
CA ASP A 104 3.30 23.65 -17.74
C ASP A 104 3.95 23.39 -16.39
N VAL A 105 3.34 22.52 -15.59
CA VAL A 105 3.82 22.12 -14.27
C VAL A 105 4.20 20.66 -14.28
N SER A 106 5.40 20.34 -13.79
CA SER A 106 5.82 18.96 -13.56
C SER A 106 6.34 18.77 -12.15
N LEU A 107 6.02 17.63 -11.53
CA LEU A 107 6.49 17.27 -10.20
C LEU A 107 6.52 15.77 -9.96
N ASP A 108 7.31 15.37 -8.97
CA ASP A 108 7.30 14.02 -8.43
C ASP A 108 6.58 13.98 -7.08
N VAL A 109 5.80 12.92 -6.85
CA VAL A 109 5.26 12.57 -5.53
C VAL A 109 5.96 11.31 -5.06
N GLU A 110 6.87 11.46 -4.08
CA GLU A 110 7.67 10.39 -3.52
C GLU A 110 7.02 9.86 -2.25
N LEU A 111 6.46 8.64 -2.30
CA LEU A 111 5.86 7.96 -1.18
C LEU A 111 6.91 7.10 -0.46
N GLY A 112 6.94 7.14 0.88
CA GLY A 112 7.84 6.30 1.69
C GLY A 112 7.36 4.86 1.86
N TYR A 113 6.27 4.46 1.22
CA TYR A 113 5.61 3.17 1.35
C TYR A 113 5.10 2.68 -0.02
N PRO A 114 4.88 1.36 -0.22
CA PRO A 114 4.34 0.82 -1.45
C PRO A 114 2.85 1.11 -1.55
N ALA A 115 2.40 1.62 -2.70
CA ALA A 115 1.03 2.08 -2.89
C ALA A 115 0.57 1.98 -4.36
N SER A 116 0.95 0.92 -5.08
CA SER A 116 0.61 0.77 -6.51
C SER A 116 -0.89 0.92 -6.79
N SER A 117 -1.74 0.42 -5.90
CA SER A 117 -3.19 0.54 -6.03
C SER A 117 -3.72 1.98 -5.85
N GLN A 118 -2.93 2.89 -5.30
CA GLN A 118 -3.31 4.28 -4.97
C GLN A 118 -2.69 5.32 -5.91
N VAL A 119 -1.75 4.91 -6.76
CA VAL A 119 -0.98 5.83 -7.63
C VAL A 119 -1.89 6.72 -8.47
N GLU A 120 -2.90 6.14 -9.12
CA GLU A 120 -3.79 6.89 -10.00
C GLU A 120 -4.69 7.86 -9.23
N VAL A 121 -5.15 7.47 -8.03
CA VAL A 121 -5.97 8.34 -7.18
C VAL A 121 -5.15 9.53 -6.69
N ILE A 122 -3.92 9.28 -6.21
CA ILE A 122 -3.02 10.35 -5.75
C ILE A 122 -2.67 11.27 -6.92
N ARG A 123 -2.36 10.73 -8.08
CA ARG A 123 -2.05 11.48 -9.30
C ARG A 123 -3.22 12.38 -9.70
N ALA A 124 -4.43 11.85 -9.75
CA ALA A 124 -5.62 12.60 -10.11
C ALA A 124 -5.89 13.76 -9.15
N ASN A 125 -5.81 13.52 -7.84
CA ASN A 125 -6.01 14.55 -6.82
C ASN A 125 -4.98 15.68 -6.93
N VAL A 126 -3.72 15.37 -7.25
CA VAL A 126 -2.66 16.38 -7.44
C VAL A 126 -2.92 17.18 -8.72
N ILE A 127 -3.25 16.51 -9.82
CA ILE A 127 -3.55 17.15 -11.10
C ILE A 127 -4.75 18.10 -10.93
N GLU A 128 -5.84 17.66 -10.31
CA GLU A 128 -7.04 18.46 -10.08
C GLU A 128 -6.71 19.73 -9.28
N ALA A 129 -5.96 19.58 -8.19
CA ALA A 129 -5.60 20.70 -7.33
C ALA A 129 -4.73 21.76 -8.03
N ILE A 130 -3.87 21.34 -8.96
CA ILE A 130 -2.96 22.25 -9.68
C ILE A 130 -3.64 22.85 -10.91
N LEU A 131 -4.43 22.07 -11.67
CA LEU A 131 -5.19 22.59 -12.84
C LEU A 131 -6.22 23.64 -12.44
N GLY A 132 -6.69 23.66 -11.20
CA GLY A 132 -7.57 24.69 -10.67
C GLY A 132 -6.91 26.07 -10.49
N LEU A 133 -5.61 26.19 -10.70
CA LEU A 133 -4.88 27.46 -10.58
C LEU A 133 -4.88 28.22 -11.91
N GLU A 134 -5.08 29.53 -11.84
CA GLU A 134 -5.00 30.39 -12.99
C GLU A 134 -3.59 30.41 -13.61
N GLY A 135 -3.50 30.28 -14.92
CA GLY A 135 -2.23 30.26 -15.66
C GLY A 135 -1.59 28.87 -15.79
N VAL A 136 -2.23 27.80 -15.29
CA VAL A 136 -1.79 26.42 -15.54
C VAL A 136 -2.44 25.87 -16.81
N ALA A 137 -1.61 25.40 -17.75
CA ALA A 137 -2.06 24.80 -19.01
C ALA A 137 -2.00 23.27 -18.98
N ALA A 138 -0.93 22.69 -18.39
CA ALA A 138 -0.77 21.26 -18.29
C ALA A 138 -0.06 20.87 -16.98
N VAL A 139 -0.38 19.69 -16.47
CA VAL A 139 0.22 19.12 -15.24
C VAL A 139 0.70 17.71 -15.50
N ASN A 140 1.97 17.45 -15.23
CA ASN A 140 2.57 16.11 -15.27
C ASN A 140 3.02 15.70 -13.88
N VAL A 141 2.43 14.63 -13.35
CA VAL A 141 2.72 14.11 -12.01
C VAL A 141 3.25 12.69 -12.10
N ASN A 142 4.48 12.50 -11.61
CA ASN A 142 5.08 11.18 -11.46
C ASN A 142 4.98 10.74 -9.99
N VAL A 143 4.24 9.67 -9.72
CA VAL A 143 4.07 9.11 -8.36
C VAL A 143 4.96 7.88 -8.23
N ILE A 144 5.88 7.90 -7.27
CA ILE A 144 6.86 6.82 -7.05
C ILE A 144 6.90 6.39 -5.59
N SER A 145 7.08 5.10 -5.36
CA SER A 145 7.34 4.55 -4.03
C SER A 145 8.85 4.42 -3.81
N LYS A 146 9.38 4.99 -2.72
CA LYS A 146 10.80 4.93 -2.37
C LYS A 146 10.99 4.40 -0.97
N ILE A 147 11.10 3.10 -0.87
CA ILE A 147 11.28 2.40 0.40
C ILE A 147 12.76 2.43 0.79
N VAL A 148 13.04 2.89 2.01
CA VAL A 148 14.38 2.96 2.58
C VAL A 148 14.52 2.05 3.78
N ALA A 149 15.76 1.76 4.17
CA ALA A 149 16.05 1.01 5.39
C ALA A 149 15.81 1.87 6.63
N HIS A 150 15.24 1.28 7.67
CA HIS A 150 14.97 1.93 8.94
C HIS A 150 15.74 1.27 10.09
N THR A 151 15.90 2.01 11.19
CA THR A 151 16.62 1.53 12.36
C THR A 151 15.95 0.30 12.97
N VAL A 152 16.77 -0.61 13.45
CA VAL A 152 16.41 -1.81 14.19
C VAL A 152 16.85 -1.70 15.65
N GLN A 153 16.75 -2.78 16.42
CA GLN A 153 17.19 -2.81 17.82
C GLN A 153 18.66 -2.38 17.95
N ARG A 154 18.97 -1.71 19.05
CA ARG A 154 20.33 -1.25 19.34
C ARG A 154 21.32 -2.41 19.39
N GLY A 155 22.44 -2.26 18.68
CA GLY A 155 23.52 -3.24 18.63
C GLY A 155 23.35 -4.35 17.60
N ILE A 156 22.23 -4.38 16.85
CA ILE A 156 22.02 -5.33 15.77
C ILE A 156 22.19 -4.61 14.43
N LYS A 157 22.90 -5.25 13.51
CA LYS A 157 23.11 -4.72 12.15
C LYS A 157 22.02 -5.23 11.22
N LEU A 158 21.58 -4.35 10.29
CA LEU A 158 20.71 -4.75 9.19
C LEU A 158 21.35 -5.86 8.35
N ARG A 159 20.51 -6.69 7.77
CA ARG A 159 20.94 -7.71 6.83
C ARG A 159 21.27 -7.10 5.47
N PRO A 160 22.34 -7.54 4.81
CA PRO A 160 22.58 -7.17 3.42
C PRO A 160 21.36 -7.51 2.57
N ASN A 161 21.06 -6.67 1.59
CA ASN A 161 19.96 -6.83 0.63
C ASN A 161 18.54 -6.89 1.24
N VAL A 162 18.36 -6.59 2.53
CA VAL A 162 17.04 -6.52 3.19
C VAL A 162 16.89 -5.18 3.90
N LYS A 163 15.96 -4.34 3.45
CA LYS A 163 15.78 -2.99 4.03
C LYS A 163 15.04 -3.01 5.36
N ASN A 164 13.94 -3.77 5.44
CA ASN A 164 13.08 -3.79 6.63
C ASN A 164 12.63 -5.22 6.92
N ILE A 165 12.66 -5.62 8.19
CA ILE A 165 12.18 -6.93 8.64
C ILE A 165 10.98 -6.73 9.55
N ILE A 166 9.87 -7.40 9.23
CA ILE A 166 8.63 -7.32 9.98
C ILE A 166 8.32 -8.71 10.55
N ALA A 167 8.25 -8.81 11.88
CA ALA A 167 7.86 -10.04 12.56
C ALA A 167 6.33 -10.13 12.64
N VAL A 168 5.75 -11.27 12.24
CA VAL A 168 4.34 -11.60 12.47
C VAL A 168 4.28 -12.66 13.56
N ALA A 169 3.70 -12.30 14.68
CA ALA A 169 3.70 -13.12 15.88
C ALA A 169 2.31 -13.32 16.46
N SER A 170 2.15 -14.37 17.25
CA SER A 170 0.92 -14.63 17.99
C SER A 170 1.22 -15.23 19.37
N GLY A 171 0.36 -14.95 20.34
CA GLY A 171 0.49 -15.51 21.70
C GLY A 171 0.20 -16.99 21.78
N LYS A 172 -0.55 -17.57 20.82
CA LYS A 172 -0.88 -19.00 20.76
C LYS A 172 -1.02 -19.47 19.30
N GLY A 173 -0.99 -20.78 19.09
CA GLY A 173 -1.25 -21.43 17.81
C GLY A 173 -2.73 -21.34 17.38
N GLY A 174 -3.01 -21.49 16.09
CA GLY A 174 -4.36 -21.58 15.54
C GLY A 174 -5.11 -20.26 15.36
N VAL A 175 -4.48 -19.11 15.60
CA VAL A 175 -5.10 -17.78 15.40
C VAL A 175 -5.01 -17.25 13.96
N GLY A 176 -4.40 -17.99 13.04
CA GLY A 176 -4.21 -17.58 11.64
C GLY A 176 -2.97 -16.70 11.41
N LYS A 177 -1.94 -16.83 12.23
CA LYS A 177 -0.66 -16.11 12.13
C LYS A 177 -0.03 -16.27 10.74
N SER A 178 0.22 -17.51 10.30
CA SER A 178 0.88 -17.82 9.02
C SER A 178 0.04 -17.38 7.83
N THR A 179 -1.29 -17.57 7.89
CA THR A 179 -2.22 -17.05 6.87
C THR A 179 -2.13 -15.54 6.74
N THR A 180 -2.03 -14.84 7.88
CA THR A 180 -1.86 -13.38 7.89
C THR A 180 -0.48 -12.98 7.35
N ALA A 181 0.60 -13.68 7.74
CA ALA A 181 1.95 -13.41 7.27
C ALA A 181 2.08 -13.57 5.75
N VAL A 182 1.56 -14.66 5.19
CA VAL A 182 1.57 -14.92 3.75
C VAL A 182 0.77 -13.87 2.98
N ASN A 183 -0.47 -13.60 3.38
CA ASN A 183 -1.28 -12.60 2.69
C ASN A 183 -0.74 -11.18 2.85
N LEU A 184 -0.11 -10.84 3.97
CA LEU A 184 0.60 -9.56 4.13
C LEU A 184 1.79 -9.45 3.17
N ALA A 185 2.61 -10.50 3.04
CA ALA A 185 3.74 -10.51 2.10
C ALA A 185 3.26 -10.30 0.66
N LEU A 186 2.23 -11.05 0.26
CA LEU A 186 1.61 -10.93 -1.06
C LEU A 186 0.95 -9.56 -1.29
N ALA A 187 0.32 -8.98 -0.27
CA ALA A 187 -0.29 -7.66 -0.36
C ALA A 187 0.76 -6.56 -0.50
N LEU A 188 1.88 -6.62 0.24
CA LEU A 188 3.01 -5.70 0.07
C LEU A 188 3.60 -5.81 -1.34
N HIS A 189 3.71 -7.03 -1.88
CA HIS A 189 4.15 -7.26 -3.26
C HIS A 189 3.16 -6.68 -4.27
N ALA A 190 1.86 -6.91 -4.09
CA ALA A 190 0.81 -6.35 -4.94
C ALA A 190 0.77 -4.81 -4.93
N GLU A 191 1.21 -4.19 -3.83
CA GLU A 191 1.40 -2.73 -3.72
C GLU A 191 2.75 -2.26 -4.28
N GLY A 192 3.55 -3.15 -4.89
CA GLY A 192 4.76 -2.81 -5.64
C GLY A 192 6.08 -2.92 -4.86
N ALA A 193 6.10 -3.54 -3.68
CA ALA A 193 7.33 -3.81 -2.95
C ALA A 193 8.01 -5.11 -3.41
N ARG A 194 9.33 -5.20 -3.24
CA ARG A 194 10.09 -6.46 -3.33
C ARG A 194 10.05 -7.13 -1.98
N VAL A 195 9.47 -8.31 -1.90
CA VAL A 195 9.13 -8.97 -0.64
C VAL A 195 9.69 -10.37 -0.56
N GLY A 196 10.18 -10.71 0.63
CA GLY A 196 10.50 -12.08 1.02
C GLY A 196 9.69 -12.49 2.24
N ILE A 197 9.54 -13.79 2.45
CA ILE A 197 8.93 -14.36 3.65
C ILE A 197 9.78 -15.53 4.15
N LEU A 198 10.07 -15.51 5.46
CA LEU A 198 10.77 -16.55 6.18
C LEU A 198 9.81 -17.28 7.12
N ASP A 199 9.67 -18.58 6.94
CA ASP A 199 8.98 -19.46 7.87
C ASP A 199 9.89 -19.79 9.06
N ALA A 200 9.60 -19.23 10.19
CA ALA A 200 10.32 -19.48 11.42
C ALA A 200 9.58 -20.45 12.35
N ASP A 201 8.46 -21.04 11.92
CA ASP A 201 7.74 -22.07 12.67
C ASP A 201 8.29 -23.47 12.35
N ILE A 202 9.44 -23.80 12.93
CA ILE A 202 10.11 -25.10 12.68
C ILE A 202 9.24 -26.30 13.05
N TYR A 203 8.38 -26.16 14.04
CA TYR A 203 7.55 -27.28 14.51
C TYR A 203 6.37 -27.60 13.58
N GLY A 204 5.92 -26.62 12.82
CA GLY A 204 4.81 -26.77 11.89
C GLY A 204 4.97 -25.86 10.68
N PRO A 205 6.01 -26.08 9.85
CA PRO A 205 6.26 -25.22 8.70
C PRO A 205 5.10 -25.33 7.72
N SER A 206 4.47 -24.18 7.43
CA SER A 206 3.25 -24.12 6.63
C SER A 206 3.42 -23.40 5.28
N LEU A 207 4.49 -22.65 5.13
CA LEU A 207 4.71 -21.80 3.94
C LEU A 207 4.86 -22.61 2.63
N PRO A 208 5.53 -23.77 2.59
CA PRO A 208 5.58 -24.56 1.35
C PRO A 208 4.18 -24.85 0.80
N MET A 209 3.28 -25.37 1.64
CA MET A 209 1.90 -25.64 1.23
C MET A 209 1.15 -24.36 0.87
N MET A 210 1.17 -23.35 1.75
CA MET A 210 0.39 -22.12 1.56
C MET A 210 0.83 -21.33 0.34
N MET A 211 2.11 -21.38 -0.02
CA MET A 211 2.65 -20.69 -1.20
C MET A 211 2.63 -21.57 -2.46
N GLY A 212 2.20 -22.83 -2.35
CA GLY A 212 2.15 -23.75 -3.48
C GLY A 212 3.54 -24.00 -4.07
N ILE A 213 4.56 -24.14 -3.21
CA ILE A 213 5.97 -24.34 -3.61
C ILE A 213 6.40 -25.75 -3.23
N GLU A 214 6.92 -26.46 -4.22
CA GLU A 214 7.54 -27.76 -4.06
C GLU A 214 9.03 -27.69 -4.42
N GLY A 215 9.82 -28.67 -3.95
CA GLY A 215 11.23 -28.77 -4.25
C GLY A 215 12.13 -28.33 -3.10
N ARG A 216 13.44 -28.31 -3.37
CA ARG A 216 14.48 -27.93 -2.41
C ARG A 216 15.26 -26.72 -2.90
N PRO A 217 15.69 -25.81 -2.01
CA PRO A 217 16.56 -24.70 -2.37
C PRO A 217 17.88 -25.21 -2.98
N GLU A 218 18.33 -24.55 -4.04
CA GLU A 218 19.65 -24.79 -4.62
C GLU A 218 20.72 -24.01 -3.87
N SER A 219 21.95 -24.54 -3.85
CA SER A 219 23.12 -23.82 -3.36
C SER A 219 24.12 -23.68 -4.51
N LEU A 220 24.39 -22.44 -4.90
CA LEU A 220 25.33 -22.15 -6.00
C LEU A 220 26.79 -22.10 -5.52
N ASP A 221 27.01 -21.76 -4.27
CA ASP A 221 28.34 -21.57 -3.66
C ASP A 221 28.69 -22.62 -2.57
N GLY A 222 27.78 -23.56 -2.32
CA GLY A 222 27.92 -24.58 -1.29
C GLY A 222 27.76 -24.06 0.14
N THR A 223 27.49 -22.78 0.33
CA THR A 223 27.36 -22.11 1.65
C THR A 223 26.05 -21.38 1.84
N THR A 224 25.50 -20.80 0.78
CA THR A 224 24.20 -20.10 0.79
C THR A 224 23.16 -20.88 -0.02
N MET A 225 21.90 -20.60 0.25
CA MET A 225 20.75 -21.20 -0.43
C MET A 225 19.99 -20.11 -1.19
N GLU A 226 19.63 -20.41 -2.43
CA GLU A 226 18.74 -19.55 -3.19
C GLU A 226 17.32 -19.65 -2.61
N PRO A 227 16.63 -18.53 -2.35
CA PRO A 227 15.23 -18.58 -1.95
C PRO A 227 14.40 -19.19 -3.08
N LEU A 228 13.41 -19.99 -2.74
CA LEU A 228 12.37 -20.37 -3.70
C LEU A 228 11.44 -19.18 -3.92
N GLU A 229 10.73 -19.19 -5.03
CA GLU A 229 9.89 -18.03 -5.40
C GLU A 229 8.56 -18.49 -5.97
N ASN A 230 7.46 -17.89 -5.50
CA ASN A 230 6.16 -17.98 -6.14
C ASN A 230 5.40 -16.67 -5.95
N TYR A 231 4.54 -16.33 -6.89
CA TYR A 231 3.75 -15.09 -6.91
C TYR A 231 4.60 -13.81 -6.72
N GLY A 232 5.88 -13.82 -7.16
CA GLY A 232 6.80 -12.69 -7.03
C GLY A 232 7.35 -12.46 -5.60
N VAL A 233 7.15 -13.41 -4.68
CA VAL A 233 7.66 -13.35 -3.31
C VAL A 233 8.73 -14.42 -3.11
N GLN A 234 9.89 -14.01 -2.55
CA GLN A 234 10.97 -14.93 -2.19
C GLN A 234 10.62 -15.66 -0.90
N VAL A 235 10.77 -16.96 -0.86
CA VAL A 235 10.33 -17.81 0.27
C VAL A 235 11.47 -18.68 0.75
N SER A 236 11.69 -18.69 2.07
CA SER A 236 12.59 -19.61 2.74
C SER A 236 11.85 -20.27 3.90
N SER A 237 11.96 -21.59 4.01
CA SER A 237 11.33 -22.39 5.06
C SER A 237 12.17 -23.64 5.33
N ILE A 238 12.25 -24.03 6.58
CA ILE A 238 12.82 -25.32 6.95
C ILE A 238 12.04 -26.48 6.30
N GLY A 239 10.75 -26.27 6.03
CA GLY A 239 9.88 -27.26 5.39
C GLY A 239 10.32 -27.68 3.98
N PHE A 240 11.18 -26.91 3.31
CA PHE A 240 11.80 -27.34 2.04
C PHE A 240 12.96 -28.33 2.21
N MET A 241 13.49 -28.48 3.42
CA MET A 241 14.71 -29.26 3.69
C MET A 241 14.44 -30.55 4.45
N ILE A 242 13.31 -30.62 5.17
CA ILE A 242 12.93 -31.78 5.97
C ILE A 242 11.81 -32.55 5.28
N ASP A 243 11.81 -33.88 5.49
CA ASP A 243 10.69 -34.70 5.06
C ASP A 243 9.54 -34.54 6.07
N PRO A 244 8.32 -34.11 5.63
CA PRO A 244 7.18 -33.96 6.51
C PRO A 244 6.79 -35.27 7.25
N ALA A 245 7.18 -36.43 6.72
CA ALA A 245 6.90 -37.73 7.31
C ALA A 245 7.92 -38.15 8.39
N GLU A 246 9.07 -37.47 8.47
CA GLU A 246 10.11 -37.80 9.47
C GLU A 246 10.00 -36.89 10.70
N PRO A 247 9.65 -37.42 11.88
CA PRO A 247 9.59 -36.60 13.10
C PRO A 247 11.00 -36.17 13.53
N MET A 248 11.27 -34.90 13.47
CA MET A 248 12.51 -34.31 13.97
C MET A 248 12.37 -33.84 15.41
N VAL A 249 13.25 -34.31 16.29
CA VAL A 249 13.27 -33.90 17.70
C VAL A 249 14.13 -32.65 17.85
N TRP A 250 13.48 -31.49 17.76
CA TRP A 250 14.13 -30.20 17.93
C TRP A 250 14.16 -29.77 19.40
N ARG A 251 15.35 -29.34 19.89
CA ARG A 251 15.49 -28.67 21.19
C ARG A 251 15.60 -27.16 20.98
N GLY A 252 15.09 -26.35 21.90
CA GLY A 252 15.02 -24.89 21.77
C GLY A 252 16.29 -24.19 21.23
N PRO A 253 17.50 -24.46 21.77
CA PRO A 253 18.72 -23.85 21.24
C PRO A 253 19.04 -24.25 19.80
N MET A 254 18.75 -25.48 19.39
CA MET A 254 18.94 -25.97 18.01
C MET A 254 17.97 -25.29 17.05
N VAL A 255 16.71 -25.14 17.46
CA VAL A 255 15.68 -24.38 16.70
C VAL A 255 16.14 -22.96 16.40
N THR A 256 16.57 -22.25 17.44
CA THR A 256 17.02 -20.86 17.28
C THR A 256 18.24 -20.76 16.36
N GLN A 257 19.20 -21.67 16.50
CA GLN A 257 20.39 -21.68 15.65
C GLN A 257 20.01 -21.97 14.18
N ALA A 258 19.16 -22.94 13.93
CA ALA A 258 18.70 -23.28 12.59
C ALA A 258 17.95 -22.10 11.93
N LEU A 259 17.10 -21.40 12.69
CA LEU A 259 16.37 -20.24 12.16
C LEU A 259 17.28 -19.04 11.85
N VAL A 260 18.25 -18.75 12.72
CA VAL A 260 19.26 -17.73 12.45
C VAL A 260 20.08 -18.12 11.23
N GLN A 261 20.49 -19.37 11.12
CA GLN A 261 21.21 -19.90 9.98
C GLN A 261 20.38 -19.81 8.69
N LEU A 262 19.10 -20.19 8.74
CA LEU A 262 18.19 -20.06 7.60
C LEU A 262 18.04 -18.62 7.13
N LEU A 263 17.89 -17.66 8.05
CA LEU A 263 17.88 -16.24 7.73
C LEU A 263 19.20 -15.78 7.11
N GLU A 264 20.33 -16.24 7.67
CA GLU A 264 21.67 -15.79 7.27
C GLU A 264 22.17 -16.42 5.99
N GLN A 265 21.84 -17.68 5.74
CA GLN A 265 22.29 -18.42 4.57
C GLN A 265 21.32 -18.35 3.37
N THR A 266 20.13 -17.80 3.52
CA THR A 266 19.30 -17.51 2.38
C THR A 266 19.83 -16.27 1.63
N ASN A 267 20.08 -16.44 0.34
CA ASN A 267 20.60 -15.38 -0.54
C ASN A 267 19.46 -14.44 -0.98
N TRP A 268 18.96 -13.63 -0.04
CA TRP A 268 17.88 -12.68 -0.31
C TRP A 268 18.30 -11.64 -1.35
N ARG A 269 17.44 -11.41 -2.36
CA ARG A 269 17.71 -10.52 -3.50
C ARG A 269 16.99 -9.18 -3.32
N GLU A 270 17.71 -8.17 -2.80
CA GLU A 270 17.28 -6.75 -2.70
C GLU A 270 15.85 -6.52 -2.21
N LEU A 271 15.49 -7.05 -1.04
CA LEU A 271 14.16 -6.93 -0.47
C LEU A 271 13.90 -5.53 0.12
N ASP A 272 12.70 -5.01 -0.12
CA ASP A 272 12.16 -3.87 0.60
C ASP A 272 11.63 -4.29 1.96
N TYR A 273 10.99 -5.47 2.02
CA TYR A 273 10.47 -6.08 3.24
C TYR A 273 10.75 -7.58 3.27
N LEU A 274 11.18 -8.07 4.43
CA LEU A 274 11.20 -9.48 4.77
C LEU A 274 10.19 -9.71 5.89
N ILE A 275 9.18 -10.53 5.63
CA ILE A 275 8.21 -10.95 6.63
C ILE A 275 8.73 -12.19 7.32
N ILE A 276 8.74 -12.21 8.64
CA ILE A 276 9.08 -13.40 9.42
C ILE A 276 7.82 -13.94 10.07
N ASP A 277 7.40 -15.13 9.65
CA ASP A 277 6.33 -15.87 10.29
C ASP A 277 6.91 -16.57 11.55
N MET A 278 6.71 -15.93 12.71
CA MET A 278 7.31 -16.37 13.99
C MET A 278 6.65 -17.66 14.50
N PRO A 279 7.36 -18.51 15.26
CA PRO A 279 6.69 -19.61 15.95
C PRO A 279 5.60 -19.08 16.89
N PRO A 280 4.54 -19.85 17.18
CA PRO A 280 3.50 -19.42 18.11
C PRO A 280 3.97 -19.40 19.57
N GLY A 281 3.37 -18.56 20.38
CA GLY A 281 3.63 -18.46 21.81
C GLY A 281 4.56 -17.30 22.18
N THR A 282 5.13 -17.37 23.38
CA THR A 282 6.00 -16.32 23.97
C THR A 282 7.20 -16.92 24.71
N GLY A 283 7.65 -18.10 24.27
CA GLY A 283 8.73 -18.83 24.89
C GLY A 283 10.14 -18.38 24.47
N ASP A 284 11.16 -19.12 24.91
CA ASP A 284 12.56 -18.77 24.72
C ASP A 284 12.97 -18.66 23.24
N VAL A 285 12.35 -19.46 22.36
CA VAL A 285 12.65 -19.43 20.91
C VAL A 285 12.28 -18.07 20.32
N GLN A 286 11.04 -17.58 20.59
CA GLN A 286 10.57 -16.27 20.12
C GLN A 286 11.41 -15.13 20.70
N LEU A 287 11.70 -15.20 22.01
CA LEU A 287 12.53 -14.21 22.67
C LEU A 287 13.94 -14.13 22.06
N THR A 288 14.57 -15.29 21.86
CA THR A 288 15.94 -15.36 21.32
C THR A 288 15.97 -14.91 19.84
N LEU A 289 15.00 -15.30 19.04
CA LEU A 289 14.87 -14.81 17.66
C LEU A 289 14.71 -13.28 17.64
N SER A 290 13.80 -12.75 18.47
CA SER A 290 13.58 -11.32 18.57
C SER A 290 14.81 -10.54 19.02
N GLN A 291 15.74 -11.16 19.72
CA GLN A 291 17.01 -10.55 20.14
C GLN A 291 18.12 -10.64 19.08
N LYS A 292 18.10 -11.66 18.21
CA LYS A 292 19.16 -11.91 17.22
C LYS A 292 18.83 -11.37 15.83
N VAL A 293 17.56 -11.30 15.48
CA VAL A 293 17.10 -10.84 14.16
C VAL A 293 16.91 -9.32 14.17
N PRO A 294 17.38 -8.59 13.14
CA PRO A 294 17.22 -7.14 13.04
C PRO A 294 15.79 -6.73 12.68
N VAL A 295 14.86 -6.91 13.62
CA VAL A 295 13.43 -6.64 13.39
C VAL A 295 13.14 -5.15 13.44
N THR A 296 12.57 -4.60 12.37
CA THR A 296 12.14 -3.18 12.28
C THR A 296 10.87 -2.96 13.10
N GLY A 297 9.97 -3.94 13.16
CA GLY A 297 8.75 -3.88 13.96
C GLY A 297 7.97 -5.18 13.92
N ALA A 298 7.04 -5.35 14.85
CA ALA A 298 6.24 -6.56 14.98
C ALA A 298 4.74 -6.28 14.82
N ILE A 299 4.03 -7.27 14.27
CA ILE A 299 2.56 -7.33 14.19
C ILE A 299 2.10 -8.47 15.08
N ILE A 300 1.07 -8.23 15.90
CA ILE A 300 0.48 -9.26 16.75
C ILE A 300 -0.83 -9.72 16.12
N VAL A 301 -0.94 -11.02 15.83
CA VAL A 301 -2.18 -11.65 15.36
C VAL A 301 -2.88 -12.33 16.52
N THR A 302 -4.16 -12.05 16.70
CA THR A 302 -5.00 -12.64 17.75
C THR A 302 -6.41 -12.91 17.22
N THR A 303 -7.23 -13.58 18.02
CA THR A 303 -8.69 -13.70 17.83
C THR A 303 -9.40 -12.98 18.96
N PRO A 304 -10.72 -12.66 18.85
CA PRO A 304 -11.47 -11.92 19.87
C PRO A 304 -11.59 -12.61 21.22
N GLN A 305 -11.29 -13.91 21.30
CA GLN A 305 -11.41 -14.72 22.53
C GLN A 305 -10.50 -14.23 23.63
N ASP A 306 -11.00 -14.10 24.87
CA ASP A 306 -10.24 -13.62 26.04
C ASP A 306 -8.93 -14.37 26.27
N ILE A 307 -8.93 -15.70 26.10
CA ILE A 307 -7.72 -16.52 26.25
C ILE A 307 -6.67 -16.16 25.20
N ALA A 308 -7.08 -15.92 23.95
CA ALA A 308 -6.16 -15.50 22.89
C ALA A 308 -5.58 -14.10 23.17
N LEU A 309 -6.41 -13.20 23.66
CA LEU A 309 -6.00 -11.85 24.06
C LEU A 309 -5.02 -11.85 25.23
N LEU A 310 -5.21 -12.72 26.22
CA LEU A 310 -4.26 -12.88 27.34
C LEU A 310 -2.86 -13.26 26.84
N ASP A 311 -2.78 -14.20 25.90
CA ASP A 311 -1.51 -14.62 25.33
C ASP A 311 -0.93 -13.58 24.35
N ALA A 312 -1.77 -12.89 23.57
CA ALA A 312 -1.35 -11.78 22.72
C ALA A 312 -0.72 -10.63 23.54
N ARG A 313 -1.26 -10.32 24.73
CA ARG A 313 -0.66 -9.35 25.67
C ARG A 313 0.74 -9.75 26.11
N LYS A 314 0.97 -11.04 26.40
CA LYS A 314 2.32 -11.55 26.73
C LYS A 314 3.29 -11.36 25.55
N GLY A 315 2.82 -11.65 24.32
CA GLY A 315 3.61 -11.46 23.10
C GLY A 315 3.98 -9.99 22.88
N LEU A 316 3.02 -9.08 23.04
CA LEU A 316 3.26 -7.63 22.95
C LEU A 316 4.33 -7.19 23.96
N LYS A 317 4.18 -7.55 25.24
CA LYS A 317 5.15 -7.21 26.28
C LYS A 317 6.52 -7.82 26.06
N MET A 318 6.62 -9.00 25.42
CA MET A 318 7.89 -9.59 25.06
C MET A 318 8.64 -8.71 24.03
N PHE A 319 7.98 -8.26 22.97
CA PHE A 319 8.58 -7.37 21.98
C PHE A 319 8.99 -6.01 22.57
N GLU A 320 8.17 -5.42 23.43
CA GLU A 320 8.52 -4.19 24.16
C GLU A 320 9.81 -4.35 24.98
N LYS A 321 9.96 -5.48 25.70
CA LYS A 321 11.18 -5.75 26.51
C LYS A 321 12.45 -5.84 25.69
N VAL A 322 12.38 -6.31 24.44
CA VAL A 322 13.54 -6.40 23.54
C VAL A 322 13.69 -5.17 22.64
N GLY A 323 12.87 -4.12 22.85
CA GLY A 323 12.96 -2.86 22.12
C GLY A 323 12.44 -2.93 20.69
N ILE A 324 11.60 -3.91 20.36
CA ILE A 324 10.94 -4.00 19.05
C ILE A 324 9.57 -3.33 19.16
N PRO A 325 9.32 -2.28 18.36
CA PRO A 325 8.05 -1.58 18.40
C PRO A 325 6.94 -2.41 17.75
N ILE A 326 5.74 -2.32 18.33
CA ILE A 326 4.54 -2.94 17.78
C ILE A 326 3.98 -2.04 16.70
N LEU A 327 3.87 -2.55 15.48
CA LEU A 327 3.27 -1.84 14.33
C LEU A 327 1.75 -1.84 14.40
N GLY A 328 1.17 -2.83 15.07
CA GLY A 328 -0.26 -2.93 15.31
C GLY A 328 -0.72 -4.35 15.58
N ILE A 329 -2.02 -4.49 15.76
CA ILE A 329 -2.71 -5.75 16.03
C ILE A 329 -3.62 -6.07 14.86
N VAL A 330 -3.65 -7.34 14.45
CA VAL A 330 -4.65 -7.89 13.52
C VAL A 330 -5.56 -8.81 14.34
N GLU A 331 -6.85 -8.47 14.43
CA GLU A 331 -7.87 -9.33 15.01
C GLU A 331 -8.41 -10.24 13.91
N ASN A 332 -8.04 -11.50 13.93
CA ASN A 332 -8.52 -12.49 12.96
C ASN A 332 -9.77 -13.20 13.49
N MET A 333 -10.59 -13.72 12.57
CA MET A 333 -11.86 -14.43 12.90
C MET A 333 -12.83 -13.55 13.71
N SER A 334 -12.86 -12.25 13.41
CA SER A 334 -13.64 -11.26 14.16
C SER A 334 -15.13 -11.36 13.90
N LEU A 335 -15.52 -11.66 12.68
CA LEU A 335 -16.89 -11.71 12.22
C LEU A 335 -17.07 -12.87 11.22
N HIS A 336 -18.12 -13.64 11.39
CA HIS A 336 -18.58 -14.62 10.40
C HIS A 336 -19.77 -14.05 9.65
N ILE A 337 -19.71 -14.10 8.32
CA ILE A 337 -20.83 -13.76 7.44
C ILE A 337 -21.34 -15.07 6.83
N CYS A 338 -22.57 -15.43 7.15
CA CYS A 338 -23.20 -16.65 6.64
C CYS A 338 -23.32 -16.57 5.11
N SER A 339 -22.72 -17.51 4.40
CA SER A 339 -22.75 -17.55 2.93
C SER A 339 -24.14 -17.80 2.34
N ASN A 340 -25.09 -18.32 3.14
CA ASN A 340 -26.44 -18.64 2.70
C ASN A 340 -27.43 -17.47 2.87
N CYS A 341 -27.36 -16.73 3.97
CA CYS A 341 -28.36 -15.69 4.28
C CYS A 341 -27.75 -14.30 4.57
N GLY A 342 -26.40 -14.16 4.57
CA GLY A 342 -25.73 -12.89 4.85
C GLY A 342 -25.78 -12.45 6.32
N HIS A 343 -26.30 -13.29 7.23
CA HIS A 343 -26.33 -12.98 8.66
C HIS A 343 -24.91 -12.83 9.21
N GLU A 344 -24.66 -11.75 9.94
CA GLU A 344 -23.37 -11.47 10.57
C GLU A 344 -23.39 -11.92 12.04
N GLU A 345 -22.39 -12.72 12.41
CA GLU A 345 -22.27 -13.27 13.76
C GLU A 345 -20.82 -13.23 14.25
N SER A 346 -20.62 -12.72 15.47
CA SER A 346 -19.32 -12.71 16.14
C SER A 346 -19.12 -13.99 16.94
N ILE A 347 -18.80 -15.11 16.27
CA ILE A 347 -18.71 -16.45 16.86
C ILE A 347 -17.73 -16.51 18.04
N PHE A 348 -16.62 -15.76 17.96
CA PHE A 348 -15.54 -15.76 18.95
C PHE A 348 -15.55 -14.53 19.88
N GLY A 349 -16.63 -13.74 19.87
CA GLY A 349 -16.74 -12.49 20.59
C GLY A 349 -16.45 -11.27 19.72
N GLN A 350 -16.59 -10.08 20.29
CA GLN A 350 -16.50 -8.83 19.55
C GLN A 350 -15.60 -7.81 20.27
N GLY A 351 -14.76 -7.10 19.48
CA GLY A 351 -14.04 -5.91 19.95
C GLY A 351 -12.89 -6.17 20.94
N GLY A 352 -12.47 -7.43 21.11
CA GLY A 352 -11.37 -7.78 22.00
C GLY A 352 -10.05 -7.15 21.57
N GLY A 353 -9.74 -7.20 20.28
CA GLY A 353 -8.54 -6.56 19.71
C GLY A 353 -8.58 -5.04 19.84
N ALA A 354 -9.72 -4.40 19.59
CA ALA A 354 -9.87 -2.96 19.74
C ALA A 354 -9.65 -2.52 21.20
N LYS A 355 -10.19 -3.27 22.16
CA LYS A 355 -9.98 -3.02 23.60
C LYS A 355 -8.50 -3.14 23.98
N MET A 356 -7.82 -4.18 23.48
CA MET A 356 -6.39 -4.36 23.70
C MET A 356 -5.58 -3.23 23.05
N CYS A 357 -5.94 -2.79 21.86
CA CYS A 357 -5.30 -1.66 21.19
C CYS A 357 -5.40 -0.37 22.02
N ALA A 358 -6.58 -0.07 22.56
CA ALA A 358 -6.79 1.09 23.43
C ALA A 358 -5.97 1.00 24.74
N GLU A 359 -5.88 -0.20 25.33
CA GLU A 359 -5.11 -0.45 26.57
C GLU A 359 -3.60 -0.21 26.39
N TYR A 360 -3.04 -0.59 25.23
CA TYR A 360 -1.61 -0.52 24.97
C TYR A 360 -1.19 0.65 24.07
N GLY A 361 -2.11 1.49 23.64
CA GLY A 361 -1.82 2.62 22.75
C GLY A 361 -1.28 2.20 21.37
N VAL A 362 -1.70 1.03 20.88
CA VAL A 362 -1.35 0.50 19.56
C VAL A 362 -2.56 0.51 18.64
N GLU A 363 -2.34 0.48 17.33
CA GLU A 363 -3.42 0.52 16.35
C GLU A 363 -3.97 -0.87 16.05
N LEU A 364 -5.30 -0.97 15.90
CA LEU A 364 -5.95 -2.10 15.27
C LEU A 364 -5.78 -1.95 13.74
N LEU A 365 -4.89 -2.73 13.13
CA LEU A 365 -4.62 -2.67 11.69
C LEU A 365 -5.85 -3.10 10.89
N ALA A 366 -6.48 -4.19 11.30
CA ALA A 366 -7.75 -4.66 10.76
C ALA A 366 -8.39 -5.72 11.65
N ALA A 367 -9.70 -5.93 11.42
CA ALA A 367 -10.46 -7.08 11.85
C ALA A 367 -10.77 -7.95 10.61
N LEU A 368 -10.17 -9.15 10.55
CA LEU A 368 -10.35 -10.08 9.43
C LEU A 368 -11.54 -11.01 9.70
N PRO A 369 -12.35 -11.31 8.67
CA PRO A 369 -13.49 -12.20 8.84
C PRO A 369 -13.08 -13.66 9.03
N LEU A 370 -13.92 -14.43 9.70
CA LEU A 370 -13.89 -15.89 9.65
C LEU A 370 -14.59 -16.32 8.38
N ASN A 371 -13.80 -16.65 7.35
CA ASN A 371 -14.33 -17.04 6.05
C ASN A 371 -13.67 -18.35 5.57
N MET A 372 -14.49 -19.28 5.10
CA MET A 372 -14.04 -20.59 4.62
C MET A 372 -13.09 -20.46 3.42
N SER A 373 -13.33 -19.50 2.53
CA SER A 373 -12.49 -19.29 1.35
C SER A 373 -11.03 -18.97 1.71
N ILE A 374 -10.78 -18.25 2.80
CA ILE A 374 -9.41 -17.95 3.24
C ILE A 374 -8.64 -19.25 3.51
N ARG A 375 -9.28 -20.21 4.21
CA ARG A 375 -8.69 -21.50 4.50
C ARG A 375 -8.48 -22.32 3.22
N GLU A 376 -9.53 -22.49 2.41
CA GLU A 376 -9.48 -23.30 1.19
C GLU A 376 -8.43 -22.79 0.20
N GLN A 377 -8.33 -21.48 0.06
CA GLN A 377 -7.33 -20.82 -0.79
C GLN A 377 -5.92 -21.06 -0.27
N ALA A 378 -5.70 -20.92 1.04
CA ALA A 378 -4.40 -21.19 1.66
C ALA A 378 -4.01 -22.68 1.54
N ASP A 379 -4.93 -23.60 1.82
CA ASP A 379 -4.71 -25.05 1.70
C ASP A 379 -4.43 -25.50 0.25
N SER A 380 -4.97 -24.77 -0.74
CA SER A 380 -4.73 -25.05 -2.16
C SER A 380 -3.44 -24.42 -2.73
N GLY A 381 -2.63 -23.75 -1.91
CA GLY A 381 -1.41 -23.07 -2.36
C GLY A 381 -1.67 -21.78 -3.15
N LYS A 382 -2.87 -21.23 -3.08
CA LYS A 382 -3.26 -19.94 -3.70
C LYS A 382 -3.87 -19.03 -2.65
N PRO A 383 -3.06 -18.35 -1.82
CA PRO A 383 -3.56 -17.46 -0.76
C PRO A 383 -4.50 -16.39 -1.30
N THR A 384 -5.35 -15.85 -0.43
CA THR A 384 -6.47 -14.97 -0.79
C THR A 384 -6.08 -13.80 -1.69
N VAL A 385 -4.96 -13.14 -1.41
CA VAL A 385 -4.49 -11.98 -2.22
C VAL A 385 -4.17 -12.39 -3.67
N VAL A 386 -3.81 -13.66 -3.90
CA VAL A 386 -3.55 -14.21 -5.24
C VAL A 386 -4.82 -14.78 -5.86
N ALA A 387 -5.61 -15.52 -5.08
CA ALA A 387 -6.81 -16.21 -5.57
C ALA A 387 -7.92 -15.22 -5.97
N ASP A 388 -8.06 -14.13 -5.20
CA ASP A 388 -9.07 -13.08 -5.44
C ASP A 388 -8.45 -11.68 -5.20
N PRO A 389 -7.60 -11.19 -6.13
CA PRO A 389 -6.83 -9.96 -5.93
C PRO A 389 -7.68 -8.68 -5.84
N HIS A 390 -8.93 -8.72 -6.28
CA HIS A 390 -9.88 -7.60 -6.26
C HIS A 390 -11.01 -7.80 -5.23
N GLY A 391 -11.02 -8.91 -4.52
CA GLY A 391 -12.03 -9.22 -3.52
C GLY A 391 -11.89 -8.39 -2.24
N PRO A 392 -12.95 -8.34 -1.42
CA PRO A 392 -13.00 -7.52 -0.22
C PRO A 392 -11.95 -7.92 0.81
N ILE A 393 -11.63 -9.21 0.94
CA ILE A 393 -10.61 -9.68 1.89
C ILE A 393 -9.20 -9.25 1.44
N SER A 394 -8.91 -9.34 0.15
CA SER A 394 -7.65 -8.85 -0.43
C SER A 394 -7.49 -7.34 -0.25
N ALA A 395 -8.57 -6.57 -0.35
CA ALA A 395 -8.57 -5.15 -0.08
C ALA A 395 -8.17 -4.86 1.38
N ILE A 396 -8.68 -5.65 2.34
CA ILE A 396 -8.29 -5.52 3.77
C ILE A 396 -6.79 -5.82 3.93
N TYR A 397 -6.25 -6.89 3.32
CA TYR A 397 -4.82 -7.20 3.40
C TYR A 397 -3.94 -6.12 2.77
N LYS A 398 -4.35 -5.53 1.64
CA LYS A 398 -3.66 -4.39 1.02
C LYS A 398 -3.69 -3.15 1.93
N ASP A 399 -4.78 -2.91 2.63
CA ASP A 399 -4.88 -1.83 3.61
C ASP A 399 -3.94 -2.07 4.80
N ILE A 400 -3.91 -3.29 5.36
CA ILE A 400 -2.94 -3.69 6.39
C ILE A 400 -1.50 -3.45 5.89
N ALA A 401 -1.19 -3.86 4.66
CA ALA A 401 0.14 -3.71 4.07
C ALA A 401 0.57 -2.25 3.99
N ARG A 402 -0.30 -1.36 3.52
CA ARG A 402 -0.02 0.09 3.49
C ARG A 402 0.15 0.68 4.88
N LYS A 403 -0.74 0.39 5.82
CA LYS A 403 -0.64 0.86 7.22
C LYS A 403 0.67 0.42 7.87
N VAL A 404 1.04 -0.84 7.71
CA VAL A 404 2.30 -1.39 8.23
C VAL A 404 3.51 -0.69 7.60
N ALA A 405 3.52 -0.53 6.28
CA ALA A 405 4.60 0.12 5.56
C ALA A 405 4.73 1.61 5.94
N ILE A 406 3.62 2.32 6.15
CA ILE A 406 3.61 3.72 6.63
C ILE A 406 4.23 3.80 8.03
N LYS A 407 3.84 2.93 8.95
CA LYS A 407 4.41 2.89 10.31
C LYS A 407 5.91 2.60 10.30
N VAL A 408 6.38 1.77 9.38
CA VAL A 408 7.81 1.56 9.15
C VAL A 408 8.46 2.83 8.61
N ALA A 409 7.84 3.50 7.63
CA ALA A 409 8.36 4.72 7.01
C ALA A 409 8.45 5.92 7.98
N GLU A 410 7.63 5.94 9.03
CA GLU A 410 7.66 6.97 10.08
C GLU A 410 8.83 6.82 11.07
N LYS A 411 9.50 5.67 11.07
CA LYS A 411 10.65 5.43 11.94
C LYS A 411 11.89 6.18 11.48
N ALA A 412 12.86 6.29 12.38
CA ALA A 412 14.17 6.86 12.04
C ALA A 412 14.83 6.01 10.94
N LYS A 413 15.32 6.69 9.89
CA LYS A 413 16.06 6.04 8.80
C LYS A 413 17.37 5.49 9.31
N ASP A 414 17.79 4.34 8.79
CA ASP A 414 19.14 3.86 9.04
C ASP A 414 20.17 4.72 8.28
N MET A 415 21.09 5.30 9.01
CA MET A 415 22.16 6.16 8.49
C MET A 415 23.54 5.50 8.63
N SER A 416 23.62 4.25 9.10
CA SER A 416 24.89 3.56 9.38
C SER A 416 25.82 3.49 8.17
N GLY A 417 25.28 3.34 6.96
CA GLY A 417 26.07 3.33 5.72
C GLY A 417 26.61 4.72 5.29
N LYS A 418 26.20 5.82 5.93
CA LYS A 418 26.64 7.19 5.58
C LYS A 418 27.79 7.68 6.45
N PHE A 419 28.06 7.03 7.58
CA PHE A 419 29.16 7.40 8.46
C PHE A 419 30.28 6.36 8.36
N PRO A 420 31.53 6.75 8.10
CA PRO A 420 32.67 5.84 8.13
C PRO A 420 32.83 5.27 9.54
N ASN A 421 33.14 3.98 9.63
CA ASN A 421 33.50 3.35 10.89
C ASN A 421 34.80 4.01 11.41
N ILE A 422 34.72 4.73 12.52
CA ILE A 422 35.91 5.25 13.21
C ILE A 422 36.52 4.07 13.96
N THR A 423 37.57 3.47 13.39
CA THR A 423 38.40 2.47 14.09
C THR A 423 39.41 3.26 14.95
N ILE A 424 39.23 3.25 16.26
CA ILE A 424 40.24 3.73 17.19
C ILE A 424 41.35 2.66 17.23
N GLN A 425 42.44 2.87 16.55
CA GLN A 425 43.67 2.09 16.75
C GLN A 425 44.32 2.61 18.02
N ASN A 426 44.30 1.81 19.08
CA ASN A 426 45.15 2.05 20.25
C ASN A 426 46.58 1.73 19.83
N THR A 427 47.38 2.76 19.72
CA THR A 427 48.86 2.68 19.63
C THR A 427 49.44 2.35 20.98
#